data_a2e2882f4671d42a9f4fc05045db98e7
#
_entry.id   a2e2882f4671d42a9f4fc05045db98e7
#
_cell.length_a   1.000
_cell.length_b   1.000
_cell.length_c   1.000
_cell.angle_alpha   90.00
_cell.angle_beta   90.00
_cell.angle_gamma   90.00
#
_symmetry.space_group_name_H-M   'P 1'
#
loop_
_entity.id
_entity.type
_entity.pdbx_description
1 polymer ?
#
loop_
_entity_poly.entity_id
_entity_poly.type
_entity_poly.pdbx_seq_one_letter_code
_entity_poly.pdbx_strand_id
1 'polypeptide(L)'
;NENAENAVIKCNDGSTVTLCGDGELTITANGKNGIKSGATTDEDGEASLTIRDLTLNIDAPVNDAINAEQLLNVESGTLTIDAADDAIHCDLVLNIGADGTDGPTIDITNCCEGLEGAELNVCSGDITINASDDCLNAANSDLTDYDFTMTISGGTIDAYSSAGDGFDSNGDLTITGDTVIVWTANTADNEPLDADGTITV
;
A
#
# COMPACT_ATOMS: atom_id res chain seq x y z
N ASN A 1 -9.13 -8.30 -22.04
CA ASN A 1 -10.34 -9.07 -21.79
C ASN A 1 -11.36 -8.14 -21.11
N GLU A 2 -12.42 -7.72 -21.82
CA GLU A 2 -13.48 -6.84 -21.29
C GLU A 2 -14.20 -7.43 -20.08
N ASN A 3 -13.95 -8.68 -19.76
CA ASN A 3 -14.45 -9.42 -18.61
C ASN A 3 -13.35 -9.88 -17.64
N ALA A 4 -12.10 -9.46 -17.84
CA ALA A 4 -11.12 -9.62 -16.77
C ALA A 4 -11.59 -8.72 -15.63
N GLU A 5 -12.37 -9.26 -14.75
CA GLU A 5 -13.00 -8.59 -13.64
C GLU A 5 -11.95 -7.90 -12.77
N ASN A 6 -11.37 -6.86 -13.35
CA ASN A 6 -10.58 -5.87 -12.69
C ASN A 6 -9.18 -6.27 -12.21
N ALA A 7 -8.67 -7.47 -12.47
CA ALA A 7 -7.29 -7.85 -12.11
C ALA A 7 -6.75 -9.05 -12.91
N VAL A 8 -5.42 -9.20 -12.95
CA VAL A 8 -4.78 -10.43 -13.48
C VAL A 8 -5.01 -11.59 -12.51
N ILE A 9 -4.87 -11.33 -11.20
CA ILE A 9 -5.27 -12.25 -10.14
C ILE A 9 -6.40 -11.60 -9.36
N LYS A 10 -7.59 -12.19 -9.39
CA LYS A 10 -8.72 -11.77 -8.57
C LYS A 10 -9.10 -12.87 -7.59
N CYS A 11 -9.15 -12.53 -6.30
CA CYS A 11 -9.67 -13.38 -5.24
C CYS A 11 -11.21 -13.35 -5.24
N ASN A 12 -11.84 -14.42 -4.76
CA ASN A 12 -13.29 -14.45 -4.59
C ASN A 12 -13.74 -13.57 -3.45
N ASP A 13 -14.94 -13.02 -3.54
CA ASP A 13 -15.55 -12.24 -2.48
C ASP A 13 -15.69 -13.07 -1.18
N GLY A 14 -15.50 -12.42 -0.04
CA GLY A 14 -15.52 -13.05 1.28
C GLY A 14 -14.38 -14.04 1.55
N SER A 15 -13.34 -14.08 0.72
CA SER A 15 -12.26 -15.05 0.89
C SER A 15 -11.05 -14.49 1.62
N THR A 16 -10.43 -15.35 2.44
CA THR A 16 -9.09 -15.14 2.97
C THR A 16 -8.08 -15.83 2.06
N VAL A 17 -7.18 -15.06 1.44
CA VAL A 17 -6.22 -15.55 0.47
C VAL A 17 -4.80 -15.26 0.92
N THR A 18 -3.90 -16.23 0.79
CA THR A 18 -2.47 -16.04 0.98
C THR A 18 -1.72 -16.38 -0.31
N LEU A 19 -0.95 -15.42 -0.80
CA LEU A 19 0.05 -15.63 -1.86
C LEU A 19 1.41 -15.81 -1.19
N CYS A 20 1.99 -16.99 -1.31
CA CYS A 20 3.25 -17.29 -0.63
C CYS A 20 4.08 -18.33 -1.39
N GLY A 21 5.36 -18.39 -1.07
CA GLY A 21 6.30 -19.38 -1.59
C GLY A 21 7.68 -18.77 -1.80
N ASP A 22 8.65 -19.59 -2.14
CA ASP A 22 10.05 -19.22 -2.41
C ASP A 22 10.34 -18.95 -3.90
N GLY A 23 9.28 -18.80 -4.71
CA GLY A 23 9.36 -18.58 -6.14
C GLY A 23 9.29 -17.12 -6.54
N GLU A 24 9.31 -16.91 -7.86
CA GLU A 24 9.13 -15.60 -8.50
C GLU A 24 7.82 -15.59 -9.29
N LEU A 25 7.04 -14.53 -9.12
CA LEU A 25 5.83 -14.26 -9.87
C LEU A 25 5.95 -12.89 -10.55
N THR A 26 5.81 -12.87 -11.88
CA THR A 26 5.76 -11.64 -12.66
C THR A 26 4.36 -11.43 -13.23
N ILE A 27 3.80 -10.25 -13.02
CA ILE A 27 2.47 -9.84 -13.48
C ILE A 27 2.63 -8.61 -14.38
N THR A 28 1.96 -8.64 -15.55
CA THR A 28 1.75 -7.46 -16.39
C THR A 28 0.24 -7.24 -16.54
N ALA A 29 -0.26 -6.16 -15.96
CA ALA A 29 -1.69 -5.87 -15.84
C ALA A 29 -2.15 -4.85 -16.88
N ASN A 30 -2.28 -5.25 -18.14
CA ASN A 30 -2.64 -4.35 -19.25
C ASN A 30 -4.12 -3.93 -19.27
N GLY A 31 -4.96 -4.46 -18.39
CA GLY A 31 -6.40 -4.22 -18.41
C GLY A 31 -6.92 -3.40 -17.24
N LYS A 32 -6.43 -3.63 -16.05
CA LYS A 32 -6.74 -2.93 -14.81
C LYS A 32 -5.69 -3.30 -13.73
N ASN A 33 -6.10 -3.84 -12.57
CA ASN A 33 -5.22 -4.12 -11.44
C ASN A 33 -4.32 -5.35 -11.67
N GLY A 34 -3.18 -5.39 -11.01
CA GLY A 34 -2.35 -6.59 -10.98
C GLY A 34 -2.99 -7.69 -10.14
N ILE A 35 -3.21 -7.43 -8.87
CA ILE A 35 -3.85 -8.32 -7.91
C ILE A 35 -5.02 -7.59 -7.24
N LYS A 36 -6.18 -8.24 -7.11
CA LYS A 36 -7.31 -7.70 -6.36
C LYS A 36 -7.81 -8.71 -5.34
N SER A 37 -8.04 -8.26 -4.10
CA SER A 37 -8.76 -9.05 -3.11
C SER A 37 -10.23 -9.24 -3.49
N GLY A 38 -10.90 -10.17 -2.85
CA GLY A 38 -12.36 -10.25 -2.90
C GLY A 38 -12.98 -9.10 -2.11
N ALA A 39 -14.21 -8.74 -2.46
CA ALA A 39 -15.01 -7.81 -1.70
C ALA A 39 -15.46 -8.43 -0.37
N THR A 40 -15.71 -7.58 0.61
CA THR A 40 -16.35 -7.98 1.86
C THR A 40 -17.80 -8.44 1.59
N THR A 41 -18.23 -9.47 2.28
CA THR A 41 -19.63 -9.92 2.22
C THR A 41 -20.33 -9.71 3.56
N ASP A 42 -21.61 -9.36 3.52
CA ASP A 42 -22.41 -9.08 4.74
C ASP A 42 -22.55 -10.28 5.69
N GLU A 43 -22.29 -11.51 5.20
CA GLU A 43 -22.56 -12.74 5.95
C GLU A 43 -21.31 -13.37 6.59
N ASP A 44 -20.12 -13.11 6.07
CA ASP A 44 -18.95 -13.95 6.37
C ASP A 44 -17.72 -13.20 6.94
N GLY A 45 -17.86 -11.92 7.23
CA GLY A 45 -16.76 -11.18 7.82
C GLY A 45 -15.65 -10.83 6.82
N GLU A 46 -14.43 -10.85 7.28
CA GLU A 46 -13.29 -10.19 6.67
C GLU A 46 -12.76 -10.88 5.42
N ALA A 47 -12.86 -10.22 4.26
CA ALA A 47 -12.05 -10.56 3.10
C ALA A 47 -10.61 -10.10 3.35
N SER A 48 -9.62 -10.97 3.11
CA SER A 48 -8.22 -10.60 3.33
C SER A 48 -7.29 -11.15 2.25
N LEU A 49 -6.23 -10.38 1.99
CA LEU A 49 -5.11 -10.79 1.15
C LEU A 49 -3.83 -10.71 1.97
N THR A 50 -3.06 -11.78 2.01
CA THR A 50 -1.74 -11.82 2.62
C THR A 50 -0.69 -12.20 1.58
N ILE A 51 0.42 -11.45 1.54
CA ILE A 51 1.56 -11.69 0.65
C ILE A 51 2.79 -11.97 1.51
N ARG A 52 3.48 -13.08 1.25
CA ARG A 52 4.69 -13.42 2.00
C ARG A 52 5.61 -14.40 1.27
N ASP A 53 6.88 -14.30 1.59
CA ASP A 53 7.94 -15.25 1.22
C ASP A 53 8.25 -15.36 -0.29
N LEU A 54 7.63 -14.57 -1.15
CA LEU A 54 7.83 -14.67 -2.59
C LEU A 54 8.53 -13.42 -3.18
N THR A 55 9.09 -13.57 -4.37
CA THR A 55 9.50 -12.45 -5.22
C THR A 55 8.34 -12.10 -6.16
N LEU A 56 7.83 -10.88 -6.06
CA LEU A 56 6.67 -10.41 -6.81
C LEU A 56 7.04 -9.17 -7.63
N ASN A 57 6.97 -9.30 -8.96
CA ASN A 57 7.20 -8.19 -9.87
C ASN A 57 5.86 -7.83 -10.54
N ILE A 58 5.40 -6.58 -10.39
CA ILE A 58 4.15 -6.12 -10.97
C ILE A 58 4.38 -4.89 -11.84
N ASP A 59 3.95 -4.97 -13.09
CA ASP A 59 3.82 -3.87 -14.04
C ASP A 59 2.32 -3.67 -14.32
N ALA A 60 1.76 -2.58 -13.81
CA ALA A 60 0.34 -2.24 -13.90
C ALA A 60 0.13 -0.87 -14.60
N PRO A 61 0.33 -0.80 -15.93
CA PRO A 61 0.34 0.47 -16.67
C PRO A 61 -1.04 1.12 -16.83
N VAL A 62 -2.08 0.64 -16.14
CA VAL A 62 -3.47 1.11 -16.31
C VAL A 62 -4.13 1.50 -14.99
N ASN A 63 -3.76 0.85 -13.88
CA ASN A 63 -4.39 1.03 -12.56
C ASN A 63 -3.43 0.54 -11.46
N ASP A 64 -3.97 0.13 -10.31
CA ASP A 64 -3.21 -0.31 -9.16
C ASP A 64 -2.44 -1.61 -9.40
N ALA A 65 -1.28 -1.73 -8.80
CA ALA A 65 -0.60 -3.02 -8.82
C ALA A 65 -1.27 -4.01 -7.87
N ILE A 66 -1.58 -3.60 -6.64
CA ILE A 66 -2.31 -4.40 -5.65
C ILE A 66 -3.46 -3.58 -5.10
N ASN A 67 -4.69 -4.10 -5.18
CA ASN A 67 -5.89 -3.46 -4.66
C ASN A 67 -6.63 -4.42 -3.74
N ALA A 68 -6.89 -4.02 -2.51
CA ALA A 68 -7.64 -4.79 -1.54
C ALA A 68 -8.80 -3.98 -0.94
N GLU A 69 -9.86 -4.67 -0.53
CA GLU A 69 -11.07 -4.01 -0.03
C GLU A 69 -11.04 -3.82 1.49
N GLN A 70 -10.57 -4.81 2.26
CA GLN A 70 -10.72 -4.76 3.72
C GLN A 70 -9.42 -4.92 4.49
N LEU A 71 -8.66 -5.95 4.21
CA LEU A 71 -7.41 -6.24 4.92
C LEU A 71 -6.35 -6.73 3.95
N LEU A 72 -5.24 -6.01 3.91
CA LEU A 72 -4.05 -6.39 3.17
C LEU A 72 -2.84 -6.49 4.12
N ASN A 73 -2.21 -7.65 4.14
CA ASN A 73 -0.96 -7.86 4.86
C ASN A 73 0.17 -8.16 3.86
N VAL A 74 1.23 -7.37 3.86
CA VAL A 74 2.47 -7.67 3.16
C VAL A 74 3.52 -8.02 4.21
N GLU A 75 3.57 -9.31 4.58
CA GLU A 75 4.36 -9.77 5.73
C GLU A 75 5.85 -9.88 5.43
N SER A 76 6.20 -10.35 4.24
CA SER A 76 7.61 -10.58 3.83
C SER A 76 7.72 -10.79 2.32
N GLY A 77 8.95 -10.99 1.84
CA GLY A 77 9.26 -11.20 0.43
C GLY A 77 9.88 -9.97 -0.21
N THR A 78 10.02 -10.01 -1.54
CA THR A 78 10.58 -8.89 -2.33
C THR A 78 9.56 -8.47 -3.37
N LEU A 79 9.12 -7.23 -3.33
CA LEU A 79 8.16 -6.67 -4.25
C LEU A 79 8.82 -5.57 -5.08
N THR A 80 8.69 -5.65 -6.41
CA THR A 80 9.07 -4.58 -7.34
C THR A 80 7.83 -4.16 -8.10
N ILE A 81 7.46 -2.88 -8.03
CA ILE A 81 6.19 -2.38 -8.52
C ILE A 81 6.39 -1.16 -9.42
N ASP A 82 5.72 -1.18 -10.57
CA ASP A 82 5.49 -0.03 -11.45
C ASP A 82 3.98 0.02 -11.72
N ALA A 83 3.31 1.08 -11.27
CA ALA A 83 1.87 1.25 -11.41
C ALA A 83 1.52 2.62 -12.02
N ALA A 84 0.41 2.69 -12.74
CA ALA A 84 -0.09 3.96 -13.28
C ALA A 84 -0.97 4.70 -12.26
N ASP A 85 -1.55 3.98 -11.33
CA ASP A 85 -2.31 4.46 -10.19
C ASP A 85 -1.58 3.99 -8.92
N ASP A 86 -2.24 3.44 -7.93
CA ASP A 86 -1.60 3.13 -6.67
C ASP A 86 -0.74 1.86 -6.73
N ALA A 87 0.38 1.89 -6.04
CA ALA A 87 1.21 0.70 -5.98
C ALA A 87 0.58 -0.37 -5.07
N ILE A 88 0.18 0.01 -3.85
CA ILE A 88 -0.49 -0.88 -2.89
C ILE A 88 -1.63 -0.12 -2.22
N HIS A 89 -2.85 -0.44 -2.60
CA HIS A 89 -4.07 0.16 -2.08
C HIS A 89 -4.88 -0.84 -1.24
N CYS A 90 -5.40 -0.40 -0.11
CA CYS A 90 -6.39 -1.13 0.67
C CYS A 90 -7.46 -0.17 1.20
N ASP A 91 -8.74 -0.42 0.92
CA ASP A 91 -9.82 0.49 1.34
C ASP A 91 -9.87 0.68 2.87
N LEU A 92 -9.49 -0.33 3.68
CA LEU A 92 -9.53 -0.22 5.14
C LEU A 92 -8.15 -0.36 5.78
N VAL A 93 -7.60 -1.57 5.91
CA VAL A 93 -6.40 -1.80 6.72
C VAL A 93 -5.26 -2.35 5.88
N LEU A 94 -4.18 -1.58 5.79
CA LEU A 94 -2.93 -1.99 5.16
C LEU A 94 -1.84 -2.19 6.23
N ASN A 95 -1.31 -3.41 6.31
CA ASN A 95 -0.19 -3.75 7.19
C ASN A 95 1.04 -4.15 6.39
N ILE A 96 2.16 -3.49 6.63
CA ILE A 96 3.46 -3.80 6.04
C ILE A 96 4.41 -4.32 7.12
N GLY A 97 4.89 -5.55 6.93
CA GLY A 97 5.73 -6.23 7.91
C GLY A 97 5.00 -6.65 9.18
N ALA A 98 5.77 -7.02 10.18
CA ALA A 98 5.28 -7.35 11.51
C ALA A 98 6.36 -7.07 12.55
N ASP A 99 5.97 -6.78 13.79
CA ASP A 99 6.88 -6.50 14.88
C ASP A 99 7.90 -7.63 15.09
N GLY A 100 9.17 -7.25 15.18
CA GLY A 100 10.26 -8.18 15.44
C GLY A 100 10.67 -9.06 14.26
N THR A 101 10.22 -8.73 13.05
CA THR A 101 10.66 -9.35 11.80
C THR A 101 11.47 -8.36 10.95
N ASP A 102 12.21 -8.87 9.96
CA ASP A 102 12.88 -8.02 8.98
C ASP A 102 11.88 -7.36 8.01
N GLY A 103 10.68 -7.94 7.87
CA GLY A 103 9.63 -7.46 6.97
C GLY A 103 9.93 -7.68 5.48
N PRO A 104 9.11 -7.07 4.59
CA PRO A 104 9.34 -7.14 3.15
C PRO A 104 10.41 -6.15 2.68
N THR A 105 10.99 -6.42 1.51
CA THR A 105 11.67 -5.42 0.69
C THR A 105 10.70 -4.96 -0.40
N ILE A 106 10.39 -3.67 -0.44
CA ILE A 106 9.43 -3.09 -1.40
C ILE A 106 10.14 -1.97 -2.18
N ASP A 107 10.17 -2.11 -3.50
CA ASP A 107 10.70 -1.11 -4.43
C ASP A 107 9.57 -0.66 -5.37
N ILE A 108 9.01 0.51 -5.12
CA ILE A 108 7.99 1.15 -5.95
C ILE A 108 8.70 2.16 -6.85
N THR A 109 8.90 1.75 -8.10
CA THR A 109 9.69 2.52 -9.08
C THR A 109 8.92 3.68 -9.69
N ASN A 110 7.58 3.56 -9.73
CA ASN A 110 6.64 4.58 -10.17
C ASN A 110 5.22 4.24 -9.70
N CYS A 111 4.45 5.25 -9.29
CA CYS A 111 3.02 5.14 -8.95
C CYS A 111 2.36 6.53 -8.90
N CYS A 112 1.04 6.57 -8.77
CA CYS A 112 0.33 7.75 -8.27
C CYS A 112 0.58 7.83 -6.77
N GLU A 113 -0.06 6.99 -5.98
CA GLU A 113 0.19 6.84 -4.56
C GLU A 113 0.95 5.56 -4.24
N GLY A 114 1.83 5.63 -3.24
CA GLY A 114 2.69 4.49 -2.93
C GLY A 114 1.99 3.42 -2.11
N LEU A 115 1.66 3.74 -0.87
CA LEU A 115 0.92 2.89 0.06
C LEU A 115 -0.31 3.63 0.55
N GLU A 116 -1.50 3.09 0.30
CA GLU A 116 -2.76 3.71 0.70
C GLU A 116 -3.61 2.77 1.56
N GLY A 117 -4.25 3.34 2.58
CA GLY A 117 -5.21 2.63 3.42
C GLY A 117 -5.82 3.54 4.49
N ALA A 118 -7.09 3.31 4.87
CA ALA A 118 -7.72 4.10 5.94
C ALA A 118 -6.98 3.93 7.29
N GLU A 119 -6.48 2.74 7.56
CA GLU A 119 -5.51 2.45 8.61
C GLU A 119 -4.23 1.90 7.95
N LEU A 120 -3.16 2.68 7.95
CA LEU A 120 -1.88 2.30 7.35
C LEU A 120 -0.84 2.03 8.45
N ASN A 121 -0.36 0.80 8.52
CA ASN A 121 0.62 0.37 9.51
C ASN A 121 1.89 -0.15 8.86
N VAL A 122 3.04 0.47 9.12
CA VAL A 122 4.36 -0.02 8.75
C VAL A 122 5.10 -0.45 10.01
N CYS A 123 5.25 -1.77 10.19
CA CYS A 123 5.87 -2.36 11.37
C CYS A 123 7.34 -2.76 11.13
N SER A 124 7.70 -3.09 9.90
CA SER A 124 9.06 -3.47 9.49
C SER A 124 9.17 -3.50 7.97
N GLY A 125 10.38 -3.57 7.44
CA GLY A 125 10.68 -3.68 6.02
C GLY A 125 11.71 -2.66 5.54
N ASP A 126 12.14 -2.84 4.29
CA ASP A 126 13.00 -1.90 3.56
C ASP A 126 12.21 -1.41 2.34
N ILE A 127 11.77 -0.15 2.39
CA ILE A 127 10.74 0.38 1.49
C ILE A 127 11.30 1.59 0.75
N THR A 128 11.31 1.52 -0.57
CA THR A 128 11.65 2.64 -1.45
C THR A 128 10.45 3.00 -2.29
N ILE A 129 10.09 4.30 -2.34
CA ILE A 129 8.90 4.80 -3.06
C ILE A 129 9.28 5.98 -3.94
N ASN A 130 8.82 5.94 -5.20
CA ASN A 130 8.85 7.06 -6.12
C ASN A 130 7.44 7.31 -6.65
N ALA A 131 6.74 8.27 -6.03
CA ALA A 131 5.36 8.60 -6.32
C ALA A 131 5.21 9.90 -7.10
N SER A 132 4.12 10.02 -7.86
CA SER A 132 3.73 11.27 -8.50
C SER A 132 2.75 12.09 -7.65
N ASP A 133 2.09 11.46 -6.71
CA ASP A 133 1.26 12.05 -5.66
C ASP A 133 1.82 11.59 -4.29
N ASP A 134 1.02 11.18 -3.34
CA ASP A 134 1.50 10.88 -1.99
C ASP A 134 2.30 9.57 -1.92
N CYS A 135 3.37 9.56 -1.13
CA CYS A 135 4.11 8.31 -0.96
C CYS A 135 3.38 7.35 -0.01
N LEU A 136 2.86 7.85 1.11
CA LEU A 136 1.99 7.14 2.03
C LEU A 136 0.74 7.98 2.24
N ASN A 137 -0.45 7.37 2.09
CA ASN A 137 -1.73 8.05 2.25
C ASN A 137 -2.66 7.27 3.19
N ALA A 138 -3.02 7.90 4.32
CA ALA A 138 -4.03 7.36 5.22
C ALA A 138 -5.38 8.04 4.96
N ALA A 139 -6.06 7.59 3.92
CA ALA A 139 -7.30 8.16 3.41
C ALA A 139 -8.26 7.10 2.88
N ASN A 140 -9.51 7.45 2.73
CA ASN A 140 -10.50 6.77 1.92
C ASN A 140 -11.73 7.69 1.77
N SER A 141 -12.00 8.16 0.57
CA SER A 141 -13.07 9.13 0.27
C SER A 141 -14.49 8.57 0.47
N ASP A 142 -14.66 7.25 0.53
CA ASP A 142 -15.95 6.58 0.72
C ASP A 142 -16.33 6.43 2.20
N LEU A 143 -15.36 6.64 3.12
CA LEU A 143 -15.58 6.57 4.55
C LEU A 143 -15.92 7.95 5.13
N THR A 144 -16.96 8.00 5.92
CA THR A 144 -17.37 9.20 6.65
C THR A 144 -17.29 8.94 8.16
N ASP A 145 -16.82 9.92 8.91
CA ASP A 145 -16.65 9.82 10.37
C ASP A 145 -15.72 8.65 10.79
N TYR A 146 -14.68 8.37 9.99
CA TYR A 146 -13.69 7.32 10.24
C TYR A 146 -12.44 7.92 10.92
N ASP A 147 -11.87 7.19 11.86
CA ASP A 147 -10.64 7.58 12.53
C ASP A 147 -9.42 7.09 11.70
N PHE A 148 -9.05 7.86 10.69
CA PHE A 148 -7.87 7.56 9.87
C PHE A 148 -6.59 7.58 10.69
N THR A 149 -5.69 6.65 10.43
CA THR A 149 -4.42 6.57 11.16
C THR A 149 -3.28 6.08 10.26
N MET A 150 -2.14 6.73 10.40
CA MET A 150 -0.87 6.25 9.86
C MET A 150 0.10 5.99 11.00
N THR A 151 0.58 4.75 11.11
CA THR A 151 1.53 4.34 12.14
C THR A 151 2.77 3.70 11.52
N ILE A 152 3.93 4.31 11.73
CA ILE A 152 5.23 3.78 11.32
C ILE A 152 6.00 3.43 12.58
N SER A 153 6.01 2.14 12.96
CA SER A 153 6.62 1.65 14.18
C SER A 153 7.99 0.99 13.96
N GLY A 154 8.35 0.73 12.70
CA GLY A 154 9.66 0.14 12.36
C GLY A 154 9.96 0.20 10.87
N GLY A 155 11.12 -0.33 10.49
CA GLY A 155 11.59 -0.41 9.12
C GLY A 155 12.38 0.81 8.64
N THR A 156 12.86 0.71 7.41
CA THR A 156 13.54 1.79 6.69
C THR A 156 12.67 2.23 5.53
N ILE A 157 12.36 3.51 5.45
CA ILE A 157 11.57 4.10 4.37
C ILE A 157 12.39 5.21 3.71
N ASP A 158 12.56 5.13 2.40
CA ASP A 158 13.10 6.20 1.53
C ASP A 158 12.04 6.54 0.49
N ALA A 159 11.38 7.67 0.65
CA ALA A 159 10.21 8.07 -0.11
C ALA A 159 10.41 9.41 -0.80
N TYR A 160 10.04 9.48 -2.08
CA TYR A 160 10.04 10.70 -2.89
C TYR A 160 8.68 10.89 -3.56
N SER A 161 8.08 12.06 -3.33
CA SER A 161 6.90 12.54 -4.05
C SER A 161 7.26 13.68 -5.00
N SER A 162 6.78 13.60 -6.24
CA SER A 162 7.03 14.64 -7.25
C SER A 162 5.96 15.74 -7.30
N ALA A 163 4.73 15.49 -6.80
CA ALA A 163 3.67 16.48 -6.83
C ALA A 163 2.66 16.40 -5.66
N GLY A 164 2.70 15.35 -4.82
CA GLY A 164 1.92 15.21 -3.59
C GLY A 164 2.78 15.35 -2.35
N ASP A 165 2.23 14.92 -1.22
CA ASP A 165 2.91 14.91 0.05
C ASP A 165 3.82 13.70 0.22
N GLY A 166 4.72 13.77 1.17
CA GLY A 166 5.51 12.60 1.53
C GLY A 166 4.61 11.58 2.21
N PHE A 167 4.06 11.95 3.35
CA PHE A 167 3.08 11.18 4.10
C PHE A 167 1.89 12.09 4.39
N ASP A 168 0.72 11.72 3.87
CA ASP A 168 -0.56 12.40 4.13
C ASP A 168 -1.47 11.52 4.99
N SER A 169 -2.09 12.09 6.00
CA SER A 169 -3.07 11.40 6.83
C SER A 169 -4.31 12.26 7.07
N ASN A 170 -5.48 11.77 6.67
CA ASN A 170 -6.75 12.39 7.04
C ASN A 170 -7.10 12.23 8.54
N GLY A 171 -6.13 11.78 9.34
CA GLY A 171 -6.23 11.62 10.79
C GLY A 171 -4.89 11.79 11.49
N ASP A 172 -4.54 10.89 12.38
CA ASP A 172 -3.28 10.97 13.13
C ASP A 172 -2.12 10.30 12.37
N LEU A 173 -0.92 10.91 12.45
CA LEU A 173 0.34 10.34 11.95
C LEU A 173 1.30 10.09 13.11
N THR A 174 1.73 8.85 13.32
CA THR A 174 2.69 8.47 14.36
C THR A 174 3.90 7.77 13.76
N ILE A 175 5.10 8.33 13.99
CA ILE A 175 6.37 7.74 13.57
C ILE A 175 7.20 7.46 14.82
N THR A 176 7.41 6.17 15.12
CA THR A 176 8.28 5.70 16.21
C THR A 176 9.34 4.72 15.75
N GLY A 177 9.40 4.52 14.42
CA GLY A 177 10.25 3.54 13.77
C GLY A 177 11.70 3.98 13.53
N ASP A 178 12.46 3.12 12.86
CA ASP A 178 13.92 3.19 12.82
C ASP A 178 14.48 4.30 11.92
N THR A 179 14.18 4.29 10.63
CA THR A 179 14.73 5.26 9.67
C THR A 179 13.69 5.66 8.64
N VAL A 180 13.37 6.94 8.62
CA VAL A 180 12.44 7.51 7.64
C VAL A 180 13.12 8.68 6.95
N ILE A 181 13.23 8.60 5.62
CA ILE A 181 13.74 9.65 4.73
C ILE A 181 12.61 10.00 3.77
N VAL A 182 12.16 11.24 3.82
CA VAL A 182 11.06 11.71 2.97
C VAL A 182 11.48 12.96 2.21
N TRP A 183 11.21 12.94 0.92
CA TRP A 183 11.47 14.05 0.02
C TRP A 183 10.21 14.39 -0.76
N THR A 184 9.88 15.67 -0.82
CA THR A 184 8.83 16.18 -1.70
C THR A 184 9.40 17.22 -2.66
N ALA A 185 8.82 17.31 -3.86
CA ALA A 185 9.18 18.40 -4.76
C ALA A 185 8.78 19.73 -4.13
N ASN A 186 9.60 20.75 -4.35
CA ASN A 186 9.35 22.11 -3.83
C ASN A 186 8.21 22.78 -4.61
N THR A 187 6.99 22.34 -4.36
CA THR A 187 5.74 22.94 -4.84
C THR A 187 5.00 23.58 -3.66
N ALA A 188 4.08 24.49 -3.94
CA ALA A 188 3.57 25.43 -2.93
C ALA A 188 2.76 24.78 -1.79
N ASP A 189 2.26 23.56 -1.98
CA ASP A 189 1.31 22.91 -1.08
C ASP A 189 1.76 21.48 -0.69
N ASN A 190 2.97 21.05 -1.04
CA ASN A 190 3.46 19.70 -0.77
C ASN A 190 4.38 19.70 0.44
N GLU A 191 4.04 18.90 1.43
CA GLU A 191 4.79 18.75 2.67
C GLU A 191 5.39 17.34 2.83
N PRO A 192 6.56 17.19 3.45
CA PRO A 192 7.07 15.85 3.75
C PRO A 192 6.17 15.07 4.71
N LEU A 193 5.48 15.74 5.63
CA LEU A 193 4.52 15.16 6.56
C LEU A 193 3.33 16.10 6.67
N ASP A 194 2.15 15.63 6.30
CA ASP A 194 0.87 16.29 6.53
C ASP A 194 -0.09 15.40 7.33
N ALA A 195 -0.96 15.98 8.12
CA ALA A 195 -1.99 15.27 8.86
C ALA A 195 -3.11 16.21 9.31
N ASP A 196 -4.35 15.82 9.11
CA ASP A 196 -5.52 16.53 9.65
C ASP A 196 -5.59 16.46 11.18
N GLY A 197 -4.97 15.45 11.77
CA GLY A 197 -4.88 15.21 13.23
C GLY A 197 -3.54 15.59 13.83
N THR A 198 -3.00 14.72 14.66
CA THR A 198 -1.75 14.92 15.39
C THR A 198 -0.58 14.21 14.71
N ILE A 199 0.51 14.95 14.48
CA ILE A 199 1.80 14.35 14.07
C ILE A 199 2.63 14.10 15.33
N THR A 200 3.05 12.85 15.53
CA THR A 200 3.95 12.41 16.59
C THR A 200 5.19 11.75 15.99
N VAL A 201 6.39 12.26 16.33
CA VAL A 201 7.69 11.74 15.86
C VAL A 201 8.62 11.53 17.05
#